data_8296d82a64a9df9b1ae23f17cffb63d6
#
_entry.id   8296d82a64a9df9b1ae23f17cffb63d6
#
_cell.length_a   1.000
_cell.length_b   1.000
_cell.length_c   1.000
_cell.angle_alpha   90.00
_cell.angle_beta   90.00
_cell.angle_gamma   90.00
#
_symmetry.space_group_name_H-M   'P 1'
#
loop_
_entity.id
_entity.type
_entity.pdbx_description
1 polymer ?
#
loop_
_entity_poly.entity_id
_entity_poly.type
_entity_poly.pdbx_seq_one_letter_code
_entity_poly.pdbx_strand_id
1 'polypeptide(L)'
;MKHFVLLKFEPSYLTEEIYLEIETAFAELKKALPDDILAAIVHKNIIARESNMDIMIEMELKSSASLPTYLNHPIHQAIGAKINPHITNRVSFDY
;
A
#
# COMPACT_ATOMS: atom_id res chain seq x y z
N MET A 1 -5.68 -10.36 -10.94
CA MET A 1 -6.32 -10.23 -9.61
C MET A 1 -6.17 -8.81 -9.11
N LYS A 2 -7.26 -8.21 -8.68
CA LYS A 2 -7.22 -6.91 -8.04
C LYS A 2 -6.92 -7.08 -6.55
N HIS A 3 -6.08 -6.22 -6.00
CA HIS A 3 -5.68 -6.23 -4.60
C HIS A 3 -5.79 -4.83 -4.04
N PHE A 4 -6.64 -4.64 -3.04
CA PHE A 4 -6.86 -3.34 -2.40
C PHE A 4 -6.47 -3.42 -0.93
N VAL A 5 -5.71 -2.43 -0.47
CA VAL A 5 -5.37 -2.26 0.93
C VAL A 5 -5.72 -0.84 1.34
N LEU A 6 -6.53 -0.71 2.37
CA LEU A 6 -6.90 0.60 2.93
C LEU A 6 -6.29 0.71 4.32
N LEU A 7 -5.63 1.82 4.58
CA LEU A 7 -4.89 2.04 5.82
C LEU A 7 -5.34 3.32 6.50
N LYS A 8 -5.46 3.25 7.83
CA LYS A 8 -5.65 4.41 8.70
C LYS A 8 -4.48 4.50 9.65
N PHE A 9 -3.96 5.71 9.84
CA PHE A 9 -2.78 5.95 10.67
C PHE A 9 -3.13 6.72 11.94
N GLU A 10 -2.21 6.69 12.90
CA GLU A 10 -2.24 7.58 14.05
C GLU A 10 -2.37 9.02 13.58
N PRO A 11 -3.12 9.88 14.32
CA PRO A 11 -3.24 11.30 13.97
C PRO A 11 -1.87 11.94 13.74
N SER A 12 -1.76 12.73 12.68
CA SER A 12 -0.55 13.48 12.30
C SER A 12 0.64 12.62 11.83
N TYR A 13 0.54 11.29 11.79
CA TYR A 13 1.64 10.48 11.26
C TYR A 13 1.78 10.63 9.75
N LEU A 14 0.68 10.57 9.00
CA LEU A 14 0.70 10.62 7.54
C LEU A 14 0.94 12.05 7.04
N THR A 15 2.21 12.44 7.05
CA THR A 15 2.66 13.69 6.44
C THR A 15 2.80 13.50 4.92
N GLU A 16 2.98 14.59 4.18
CA GLU A 16 3.27 14.53 2.76
C GLU A 16 4.54 13.72 2.47
N GLU A 17 5.55 13.85 3.34
CA GLU A 17 6.80 13.09 3.21
C GLU A 17 6.56 11.59 3.34
N ILE A 18 5.79 11.16 4.35
CA ILE A 18 5.45 9.74 4.54
C ILE A 18 4.63 9.21 3.37
N TYR A 19 3.67 10.00 2.89
CA TYR A 19 2.87 9.63 1.72
C TYR A 19 3.76 9.38 0.50
N LEU A 20 4.72 10.27 0.24
CA LEU A 20 5.64 10.13 -0.88
C LEU A 20 6.55 8.90 -0.73
N GLU A 21 6.98 8.57 0.48
CA GLU A 21 7.75 7.36 0.72
C GLU A 21 6.95 6.09 0.40
N ILE A 22 5.67 6.06 0.78
CA ILE A 22 4.79 4.94 0.45
C ILE A 22 4.60 4.83 -1.06
N GLU A 23 4.30 5.95 -1.71
CA GLU A 23 4.10 6.00 -3.16
C GLU A 23 5.35 5.52 -3.90
N THR A 24 6.52 5.99 -3.49
CA THR A 24 7.81 5.60 -4.07
C THR A 24 8.07 4.11 -3.90
N ALA A 25 7.80 3.55 -2.71
CA ALA A 25 7.99 2.14 -2.44
C ALA A 25 7.16 1.27 -3.39
N PHE A 26 5.91 1.62 -3.63
CA PHE A 26 5.05 0.84 -4.52
C PHE A 26 5.42 1.01 -5.99
N ALA A 27 5.91 2.19 -6.39
CA ALA A 27 6.45 2.39 -7.73
C ALA A 27 7.70 1.52 -7.96
N GLU A 28 8.57 1.43 -6.97
CA GLU A 28 9.77 0.60 -7.02
C GLU A 28 9.45 -0.90 -7.01
N LEU A 29 8.43 -1.31 -6.24
CA LEU A 29 7.95 -2.70 -6.24
C LEU A 29 7.49 -3.12 -7.64
N LYS A 30 6.74 -2.26 -8.32
CA LYS A 30 6.29 -2.54 -9.68
C LYS A 30 7.46 -2.70 -10.63
N LYS A 31 8.51 -1.89 -10.51
CA LYS A 31 9.72 -2.01 -11.32
C LYS A 31 10.48 -3.30 -11.02
N ALA A 32 10.54 -3.70 -9.74
CA ALA A 32 11.27 -4.89 -9.31
C ALA A 32 10.55 -6.18 -9.70
N LEU A 33 9.21 -6.16 -9.76
CA LEU A 33 8.37 -7.32 -10.02
C LEU A 33 7.43 -7.07 -11.21
N PRO A 34 7.98 -6.77 -12.40
CA PRO A 34 7.14 -6.37 -13.54
C PRO A 34 6.21 -7.48 -14.04
N ASP A 35 6.56 -8.75 -13.80
CA ASP A 35 5.74 -9.89 -14.20
C ASP A 35 4.62 -10.19 -13.22
N ASP A 36 4.76 -9.78 -11.96
CA ASP A 36 3.79 -10.05 -10.92
C ASP A 36 2.88 -8.87 -10.64
N ILE A 37 3.41 -7.64 -10.73
CA ILE A 37 2.67 -6.41 -10.46
C ILE A 37 2.42 -5.68 -11.77
N LEU A 38 1.19 -5.73 -12.25
CA LEU A 38 0.80 -5.10 -13.52
C LEU A 38 0.46 -3.63 -13.34
N ALA A 39 -0.02 -3.25 -12.17
CA ALA A 39 -0.30 -1.86 -11.81
C ALA A 39 -0.22 -1.69 -10.29
N ALA A 40 0.21 -0.53 -9.84
CA ALA A 40 0.24 -0.17 -8.42
C ALA A 40 0.01 1.34 -8.30
N ILE A 41 -1.08 1.72 -7.63
CA ILE A 41 -1.46 3.12 -7.45
C ILE A 41 -1.73 3.35 -5.97
N VAL A 42 -1.14 4.40 -5.41
CA VAL A 42 -1.41 4.82 -4.04
C VAL A 42 -2.32 6.05 -4.10
N HIS A 43 -3.49 5.95 -3.47
CA HIS A 43 -4.47 7.04 -3.42
C HIS A 43 -4.49 7.66 -2.04
N LYS A 44 -4.59 8.97 -1.98
CA LYS A 44 -4.69 9.73 -0.75
C LYS A 44 -6.14 10.15 -0.54
N ASN A 45 -6.69 9.91 0.64
CA ASN A 45 -8.02 10.38 1.00
C ASN A 45 -8.07 11.91 1.02
N ILE A 46 -9.11 12.49 0.43
CA ILE A 46 -9.25 13.96 0.34
C ILE A 46 -10.40 14.51 1.18
N ILE A 47 -11.22 13.64 1.76
CA ILE A 47 -12.37 14.07 2.57
C ILE A 47 -12.12 13.67 4.02
N ALA A 48 -12.03 14.67 4.90
CA ALA A 48 -11.82 14.43 6.34
C ALA A 48 -13.11 13.91 6.99
N ARG A 49 -13.21 12.59 7.10
CA ARG A 49 -14.33 11.89 7.77
C ARG A 49 -13.76 10.80 8.65
N GLU A 50 -14.32 10.63 9.84
CA GLU A 50 -13.87 9.59 10.76
C GLU A 50 -14.01 8.19 10.17
N SER A 51 -15.02 7.96 9.35
CA SER A 51 -15.26 6.66 8.69
C SER A 51 -14.33 6.39 7.51
N ASN A 52 -13.58 7.40 7.03
CA ASN A 52 -12.69 7.22 5.90
C ASN A 52 -11.32 6.75 6.35
N MET A 53 -10.73 5.87 5.54
CA MET A 53 -9.32 5.50 5.68
C MET A 53 -8.45 6.63 5.11
N ASP A 54 -7.15 6.61 5.43
CA ASP A 54 -6.26 7.70 5.02
C ASP A 54 -5.66 7.50 3.63
N ILE A 55 -5.30 6.25 3.30
CA ILE A 55 -4.80 5.91 1.97
C ILE A 55 -5.42 4.61 1.48
N MET A 56 -5.43 4.44 0.17
CA MET A 56 -5.77 3.17 -0.47
C MET A 56 -4.66 2.80 -1.44
N ILE A 57 -4.19 1.57 -1.35
CA ILE A 57 -3.24 1.00 -2.30
C ILE A 57 -4.04 0.08 -3.22
N GLU A 58 -4.05 0.42 -4.50
CA GLU A 58 -4.77 -0.32 -5.52
C GLU A 58 -3.76 -1.02 -6.41
N MET A 59 -3.83 -2.34 -6.50
CA MET A 59 -2.90 -3.12 -7.30
C MET A 59 -3.62 -4.07 -8.23
N GLU A 60 -3.04 -4.27 -9.41
CA GLU A 60 -3.37 -5.37 -10.30
C GLU A 60 -2.21 -6.35 -10.27
N LEU A 61 -2.47 -7.55 -9.79
CA LEU A 61 -1.49 -8.62 -9.73
C LEU A 61 -1.78 -9.65 -10.82
N LYS A 62 -0.74 -10.31 -11.33
CA LYS A 62 -0.88 -11.33 -12.36
C LYS A 62 -1.82 -12.45 -11.93
N SER A 63 -1.69 -12.89 -10.68
CA SER A 63 -2.53 -13.95 -10.10
C SER A 63 -2.41 -13.91 -8.58
N SER A 64 -3.20 -14.75 -7.88
CA SER A 64 -3.09 -14.89 -6.43
C SER A 64 -1.70 -15.38 -5.99
N ALA A 65 -0.98 -16.11 -6.85
CA ALA A 65 0.38 -16.56 -6.56
C ALA A 65 1.38 -15.40 -6.46
N SER A 66 1.07 -14.26 -7.08
CA SER A 66 1.92 -13.06 -7.00
C SER A 66 1.85 -12.39 -5.63
N LEU A 67 0.81 -12.66 -4.85
CA LEU A 67 0.63 -12.00 -3.55
C LEU A 67 1.78 -12.30 -2.57
N PRO A 68 2.17 -13.56 -2.28
CA PRO A 68 3.32 -13.83 -1.43
C PRO A 68 4.63 -13.30 -2.02
N THR A 69 4.80 -13.30 -3.33
CA THR A 69 5.99 -12.76 -3.98
C THR A 69 6.16 -11.27 -3.66
N TYR A 70 5.09 -10.51 -3.76
CA TYR A 70 5.09 -9.08 -3.45
C TYR A 70 5.22 -8.83 -1.93
N LEU A 71 4.47 -9.56 -1.11
CA LEU A 71 4.49 -9.35 0.35
C LEU A 71 5.85 -9.67 0.96
N ASN A 72 6.58 -10.64 0.42
CA ASN A 72 7.90 -11.05 0.92
C ASN A 72 9.06 -10.28 0.30
N HIS A 73 8.80 -9.39 -0.64
CA HIS A 73 9.87 -8.60 -1.27
C HIS A 73 10.49 -7.62 -0.28
N PRO A 74 11.84 -7.44 -0.29
CA PRO A 74 12.53 -6.54 0.62
C PRO A 74 11.98 -5.10 0.64
N ILE A 75 11.57 -4.57 -0.50
CA ILE A 75 10.98 -3.22 -0.57
C ILE A 75 9.67 -3.16 0.23
N HIS A 76 8.81 -4.17 0.09
CA HIS A 76 7.57 -4.24 0.86
C HIS A 76 7.85 -4.39 2.36
N GLN A 77 8.80 -5.26 2.71
CA GLN A 77 9.20 -5.48 4.10
C GLN A 77 9.72 -4.19 4.73
N ALA A 78 10.54 -3.43 4.01
CA ALA A 78 11.12 -2.19 4.51
C ALA A 78 10.06 -1.11 4.76
N ILE A 79 9.16 -0.87 3.80
CA ILE A 79 8.11 0.13 3.99
C ILE A 79 7.13 -0.32 5.09
N GLY A 80 6.82 -1.61 5.16
CA GLY A 80 5.99 -2.18 6.22
C GLY A 80 6.60 -1.97 7.60
N ALA A 81 7.88 -2.24 7.77
CA ALA A 81 8.57 -2.02 9.04
C ALA A 81 8.47 -0.57 9.50
N LYS A 82 8.51 0.37 8.56
CA LYS A 82 8.41 1.80 8.88
C LYS A 82 7.01 2.23 9.28
N ILE A 83 5.98 1.83 8.53
CA ILE A 83 4.63 2.37 8.71
C ILE A 83 3.73 1.52 9.60
N ASN A 84 3.93 0.19 9.65
CA ASN A 84 3.04 -0.70 10.41
C ASN A 84 2.86 -0.32 11.89
N PRO A 85 3.88 0.13 12.63
CA PRO A 85 3.70 0.55 14.02
C PRO A 85 2.73 1.72 14.20
N HIS A 86 2.46 2.48 13.14
CA HIS A 86 1.62 3.68 13.16
C HIS A 86 0.25 3.48 12.53
N ILE A 87 -0.05 2.26 12.07
CA ILE A 87 -1.35 1.92 11.46
C ILE A 87 -2.33 1.58 12.58
N THR A 88 -3.46 2.28 12.61
CA THR A 88 -4.53 2.05 13.60
C THR A 88 -5.63 1.15 13.06
N ASN A 89 -5.80 1.07 11.74
CA ASN A 89 -6.79 0.19 11.12
C ASN A 89 -6.34 -0.18 9.71
N ARG A 90 -6.60 -1.44 9.35
CA ARG A 90 -6.25 -2.00 8.03
C ARG A 90 -7.42 -2.83 7.51
N VAL A 91 -7.79 -2.59 6.26
CA VAL A 91 -8.81 -3.37 5.55
C VAL A 91 -8.23 -3.77 4.20
N SER A 92 -8.46 -5.00 3.77
CA SER A 92 -8.04 -5.45 2.43
C SER A 92 -9.15 -6.19 1.73
N PHE A 93 -9.09 -6.19 0.40
CA PHE A 93 -10.06 -6.89 -0.45
C PHE A 93 -9.35 -7.35 -1.72
N ASP A 94 -9.57 -8.61 -2.09
CA ASP A 94 -8.96 -9.22 -3.27
C ASP A 94 -10.03 -9.86 -4.14
N TYR A 95 -9.98 -9.65 -5.46
CA TYR A 95 -10.90 -10.33 -6.38
C TYR A 95 -10.34 -10.45 -7.79
#